data_7a7851e9dbea56af6d578a1df21ad64a
#
_entry.id   7a7851e9dbea56af6d578a1df21ad64a
#
_cell.length_a   1.000
_cell.length_b   1.000
_cell.length_c   1.000
_cell.angle_alpha   90.00
_cell.angle_beta   90.00
_cell.angle_gamma   90.00
#
_symmetry.space_group_name_H-M   'P 1'
#
loop_
_entity.id
_entity.type
_entity.pdbx_description
1 polymer ?
#
loop_
_entity_poly.entity_id
_entity_poly.type
_entity_poly.pdbx_seq_one_letter_code
_entity_poly.pdbx_strand_id
1 'polypeptide(L)'
;LKDYLINFLTRPFLLDTNVLQLLSKKNKIVSVHSRRAEKVLFEMLVTYGIKNVIFHWYSGPLSLIPKIVEHGYYFSINEKMTKTNSGIEIIKRIPRNLILTETDAPFNKVCSISNTLTDIGLGENAIYDNFSRLISAIRR
;
A
#
# COMPACT_ATOMS: atom_id res chain seq x y z
N LEU A 1 -8.07 -15.92 0.80
CA LEU A 1 -7.49 -14.57 0.60
C LEU A 1 -8.57 -13.50 0.50
N LYS A 2 -9.74 -13.77 -0.14
CA LYS A 2 -10.84 -12.79 -0.27
C LYS A 2 -11.37 -12.25 1.07
N ASP A 3 -11.27 -13.03 2.14
CA ASP A 3 -11.78 -12.63 3.46
C ASP A 3 -10.85 -11.68 4.24
N TYR A 4 -9.64 -11.45 3.76
CA TYR A 4 -8.61 -10.69 4.46
C TYR A 4 -8.25 -9.37 3.78
N LEU A 5 -8.53 -9.21 2.49
CA LEU A 5 -8.16 -8.03 1.71
C LEU A 5 -9.41 -7.25 1.27
N ILE A 6 -9.47 -5.98 1.62
CA ILE A 6 -10.49 -5.07 1.15
C ILE A 6 -9.81 -4.03 0.26
N ASN A 7 -10.15 -4.03 -1.03
CA ASN A 7 -9.66 -3.05 -2.00
C ASN A 7 -10.65 -1.89 -2.11
N PHE A 8 -10.18 -0.68 -1.87
CA PHE A 8 -10.94 0.55 -2.10
C PHE A 8 -10.39 1.28 -3.31
N LEU A 9 -11.24 1.41 -4.33
CA LEU A 9 -11.05 2.39 -5.39
C LEU A 9 -11.61 3.71 -4.87
N THR A 10 -10.78 4.56 -4.30
CA THR A 10 -11.21 5.88 -3.84
C THR A 10 -11.32 6.82 -5.02
N ARG A 11 -12.54 7.14 -5.43
CA ARG A 11 -12.79 8.44 -6.02
C ARG A 11 -12.75 9.47 -4.89
N PRO A 12 -12.22 10.71 -5.10
CA PRO A 12 -11.88 11.63 -4.00
C PRO A 12 -13.03 12.10 -3.11
N PHE A 13 -14.27 11.64 -3.32
CA PHE A 13 -15.47 12.10 -2.61
C PHE A 13 -16.29 11.01 -1.90
N LEU A 14 -15.86 9.75 -1.88
CA LEU A 14 -16.69 8.67 -1.33
C LEU A 14 -15.86 7.64 -0.54
N LEU A 15 -15.06 8.09 0.43
CA LEU A 15 -14.72 7.22 1.54
C LEU A 15 -15.95 7.21 2.46
N ASP A 16 -16.77 6.19 2.35
CA ASP A 16 -17.92 6.02 3.22
C ASP A 16 -17.41 5.83 4.66
N THR A 17 -17.72 6.80 5.52
CA THR A 17 -17.34 6.76 6.93
C THR A 17 -17.88 5.52 7.64
N ASN A 18 -19.00 4.95 7.19
CA ASN A 18 -19.56 3.70 7.71
C ASN A 18 -18.62 2.51 7.42
N VAL A 19 -17.97 2.50 6.26
CA VAL A 19 -16.98 1.47 5.91
C VAL A 19 -15.76 1.59 6.81
N LEU A 20 -15.25 2.81 7.04
CA LEU A 20 -14.13 3.03 7.96
C LEU A 20 -14.47 2.64 9.39
N GLN A 21 -15.66 2.96 9.88
CA GLN A 21 -16.15 2.53 11.19
C GLN A 21 -16.25 1.00 11.29
N LEU A 22 -16.69 0.34 10.23
CA LEU A 22 -16.73 -1.13 10.19
C LEU A 22 -15.32 -1.72 10.22
N LEU A 23 -14.39 -1.16 9.44
CA LEU A 23 -13.00 -1.59 9.40
C LEU A 23 -12.27 -1.39 10.71
N SER A 24 -12.53 -0.29 11.42
CA SER A 24 -11.93 0.00 12.72
C SER A 24 -12.23 -1.07 13.78
N LYS A 25 -13.38 -1.75 13.64
CA LYS A 25 -13.81 -2.84 14.51
C LYS A 25 -13.28 -4.22 14.07
N LYS A 26 -12.63 -4.30 12.93
CA LYS A 26 -12.16 -5.56 12.34
C LYS A 26 -10.67 -5.49 12.03
N ASN A 27 -9.92 -6.47 12.49
CA ASN A 27 -8.51 -6.58 12.19
C ASN A 27 -8.31 -7.18 10.79
N LYS A 28 -8.39 -6.33 9.76
CA LYS A 28 -8.28 -6.70 8.34
C LYS A 28 -7.13 -5.97 7.68
N ILE A 29 -6.59 -6.56 6.60
CA ILE A 29 -5.68 -5.85 5.70
C ILE A 29 -6.53 -5.01 4.74
N VAL A 30 -6.17 -3.74 4.63
CA VAL A 30 -6.86 -2.76 3.79
C VAL A 30 -5.90 -2.25 2.72
N SER A 31 -6.16 -2.57 1.46
CA SER A 31 -5.42 -2.00 0.33
C SER A 31 -6.17 -0.79 -0.20
N VAL A 32 -5.47 0.35 -0.29
CA VAL A 32 -6.08 1.63 -0.67
C VAL A 32 -5.42 2.20 -1.91
N HIS A 33 -6.25 2.66 -2.85
CA HIS A 33 -5.82 3.45 -3.99
C HIS A 33 -6.10 4.93 -3.69
N SER A 34 -5.05 5.74 -3.57
CA SER A 34 -5.15 7.08 -2.98
C SER A 34 -5.01 8.24 -3.97
N ARG A 35 -5.01 7.97 -5.27
CA ARG A 35 -4.69 8.95 -6.31
C ARG A 35 -5.44 10.28 -6.13
N ARG A 36 -4.67 11.36 -5.90
CA ARG A 36 -5.13 12.74 -5.63
C ARG A 36 -5.89 12.94 -4.31
N ALA A 37 -5.88 11.96 -3.42
CA ALA A 37 -6.53 12.03 -2.11
C ALA A 37 -5.63 11.52 -0.97
N GLU A 38 -4.32 11.40 -1.21
CA GLU A 38 -3.38 10.70 -0.33
C GLU A 38 -3.38 11.24 1.09
N LYS A 39 -3.36 12.57 1.23
CA LYS A 39 -3.33 13.22 2.55
C LYS A 39 -4.65 13.00 3.31
N VAL A 40 -5.78 13.25 2.65
CA VAL A 40 -7.11 13.09 3.26
C VAL A 40 -7.34 11.64 3.66
N LEU A 41 -7.01 10.70 2.76
CA LEU A 41 -7.13 9.29 3.03
C LEU A 41 -6.26 8.87 4.23
N PHE A 42 -5.00 9.29 4.27
CA PHE A 42 -4.10 9.01 5.39
C PHE A 42 -4.68 9.53 6.71
N GLU A 43 -5.14 10.78 6.75
CA GLU A 43 -5.75 11.39 7.95
C GLU A 43 -7.00 10.62 8.41
N MET A 44 -7.83 10.15 7.48
CA MET A 44 -8.99 9.32 7.79
C MET A 44 -8.59 7.95 8.36
N LEU A 45 -7.63 7.27 7.73
CA LEU A 45 -7.14 5.98 8.21
C LEU A 45 -6.61 6.07 9.65
N VAL A 46 -5.87 7.13 9.95
CA VAL A 46 -5.35 7.40 11.31
C VAL A 46 -6.49 7.71 12.28
N THR A 47 -7.41 8.60 11.91
CA THR A 47 -8.56 9.00 12.75
C THR A 47 -9.43 7.80 13.14
N TYR A 48 -9.65 6.87 12.21
CA TYR A 48 -10.44 5.66 12.47
C TYR A 48 -9.60 4.49 13.05
N GLY A 49 -8.31 4.68 13.29
CA GLY A 49 -7.44 3.68 13.89
C GLY A 49 -7.22 2.43 13.05
N ILE A 50 -7.29 2.58 11.70
CA ILE A 50 -7.03 1.46 10.79
C ILE A 50 -5.54 1.15 10.78
N LYS A 51 -5.15 -0.11 11.04
CA LYS A 51 -3.74 -0.46 11.31
C LYS A 51 -3.04 -1.12 10.13
N ASN A 52 -3.65 -2.09 9.48
CA ASN A 52 -2.98 -2.95 8.50
C ASN A 52 -3.27 -2.44 7.09
N VAL A 53 -2.61 -1.35 6.70
CA VAL A 53 -2.87 -0.63 5.45
C VAL A 53 -1.76 -0.87 4.44
N ILE A 54 -2.14 -1.07 3.17
CA ILE A 54 -1.26 -1.07 2.01
C ILE A 54 -1.66 0.11 1.11
N PHE A 55 -0.77 1.07 0.92
CA PHE A 55 -0.91 2.09 -0.12
C PHE A 55 -0.56 1.47 -1.47
N HIS A 56 -1.60 1.16 -2.24
CA HIS A 56 -1.47 0.60 -3.58
C HIS A 56 -1.05 1.68 -4.57
N TRP A 57 0.07 1.43 -5.29
CA TRP A 57 0.58 2.34 -6.30
C TRP A 57 0.58 3.81 -5.84
N TYR A 58 1.24 4.08 -4.73
CA TYR A 58 1.31 5.43 -4.17
C TYR A 58 1.93 6.42 -5.17
N SER A 59 1.27 7.55 -5.38
CA SER A 59 1.69 8.61 -6.29
C SER A 59 1.62 10.00 -5.66
N GLY A 60 1.50 10.06 -4.34
CA GLY A 60 1.31 11.29 -3.58
C GLY A 60 2.59 12.04 -3.23
N PRO A 61 2.48 13.07 -2.39
CA PRO A 61 3.60 13.90 -1.99
C PRO A 61 4.68 13.13 -1.23
N LEU A 62 5.95 13.38 -1.57
CA LEU A 62 7.10 12.77 -0.89
C LEU A 62 7.13 13.09 0.62
N SER A 63 6.63 14.27 1.00
CA SER A 63 6.56 14.72 2.41
C SER A 63 5.58 13.93 3.26
N LEU A 64 4.65 13.20 2.66
CA LEU A 64 3.68 12.36 3.37
C LEU A 64 4.25 10.97 3.71
N ILE A 65 5.23 10.48 2.95
CA ILE A 65 5.82 9.14 3.11
C ILE A 65 6.32 8.90 4.54
N PRO A 66 7.10 9.81 5.17
CA PRO A 66 7.55 9.59 6.55
C PRO A 66 6.41 9.33 7.54
N LYS A 67 5.29 10.04 7.40
CA LYS A 67 4.11 9.87 8.26
C LYS A 67 3.43 8.52 8.04
N ILE A 68 3.30 8.09 6.78
CA ILE A 68 2.75 6.77 6.43
C ILE A 68 3.65 5.66 7.00
N VAL A 69 4.98 5.80 6.89
CA VAL A 69 5.98 4.87 7.43
C VAL A 69 5.93 4.80 8.95
N GLU A 70 5.78 5.92 9.64
CA GLU A 70 5.67 5.99 11.10
C GLU A 70 4.47 5.19 11.64
N HIS A 71 3.38 5.12 10.87
CA HIS A 71 2.20 4.30 11.19
C HIS A 71 2.37 2.82 10.83
N GLY A 72 3.53 2.42 10.29
CA GLY A 72 3.81 1.04 9.90
C GLY A 72 3.00 0.57 8.68
N TYR A 73 2.50 1.49 7.87
CA TYR A 73 1.75 1.18 6.67
C TYR A 73 2.68 0.74 5.53
N TYR A 74 2.21 -0.20 4.74
CA TYR A 74 2.93 -0.78 3.63
C TYR A 74 2.66 -0.04 2.33
N PHE A 75 3.56 -0.23 1.37
CA PHE A 75 3.42 0.27 0.01
C PHE A 75 3.56 -0.89 -0.96
N SER A 76 2.64 -1.03 -1.91
CA SER A 76 2.83 -1.97 -3.01
C SER A 76 3.37 -1.26 -4.25
N ILE A 77 4.44 -1.83 -4.77
CA ILE A 77 5.23 -1.27 -5.88
C ILE A 77 4.98 -2.11 -7.14
N ASN A 78 4.73 -1.46 -8.25
CA ASN A 78 4.64 -2.08 -9.56
C ASN A 78 5.79 -1.62 -10.48
N GLU A 79 5.98 -2.33 -11.60
CA GLU A 79 7.04 -2.04 -12.56
C GLU A 79 6.96 -0.63 -13.16
N LYS A 80 5.76 -0.04 -13.29
CA LYS A 80 5.64 1.35 -13.81
C LYS A 80 6.25 2.38 -12.87
N MET A 81 6.16 2.15 -11.55
CA MET A 81 6.81 3.03 -10.58
C MET A 81 8.33 3.01 -10.72
N THR A 82 8.92 1.86 -11.06
CA THR A 82 10.39 1.73 -11.21
C THR A 82 10.91 2.39 -12.49
N LYS A 83 10.05 2.73 -13.45
CA LYS A 83 10.41 3.34 -14.74
C LYS A 83 10.19 4.86 -14.78
N THR A 84 9.68 5.47 -13.73
CA THR A 84 9.43 6.91 -13.66
C THR A 84 10.29 7.60 -12.59
N ASN A 85 10.76 8.81 -12.86
CA ASN A 85 11.55 9.56 -11.88
C ASN A 85 10.80 9.77 -10.57
N SER A 86 9.51 10.10 -10.62
CA SER A 86 8.67 10.28 -9.43
C SER A 86 8.51 8.97 -8.65
N GLY A 87 8.28 7.85 -9.32
CA GLY A 87 8.17 6.55 -8.68
C GLY A 87 9.47 6.10 -8.01
N ILE A 88 10.62 6.31 -8.67
CA ILE A 88 11.94 6.01 -8.11
C ILE A 88 12.18 6.85 -6.84
N GLU A 89 11.84 8.13 -6.85
CA GLU A 89 12.00 9.00 -5.68
C GLU A 89 11.08 8.60 -4.51
N ILE A 90 9.88 8.11 -4.80
CA ILE A 90 8.98 7.52 -3.81
C ILE A 90 9.61 6.25 -3.22
N ILE A 91 10.03 5.31 -4.06
CA ILE A 91 10.58 4.00 -3.65
C ILE A 91 11.81 4.19 -2.75
N LYS A 92 12.71 5.12 -3.07
CA LYS A 92 13.90 5.43 -2.27
C LYS A 92 13.60 5.85 -0.83
N ARG A 93 12.41 6.39 -0.57
CA ARG A 93 12.00 6.88 0.76
C ARG A 93 11.25 5.85 1.59
N ILE A 94 10.89 4.71 0.99
CA ILE A 94 10.16 3.65 1.67
C ILE A 94 11.16 2.67 2.29
N PRO A 95 11.08 2.40 3.60
CA PRO A 95 11.87 1.33 4.22
C PRO A 95 11.63 -0.02 3.55
N ARG A 96 12.69 -0.76 3.30
CA ARG A 96 12.64 -2.06 2.58
C ARG A 96 11.66 -3.07 3.21
N ASN A 97 11.50 -3.03 4.53
CA ASN A 97 10.58 -3.90 5.27
C ASN A 97 9.10 -3.51 5.17
N LEU A 98 8.76 -2.40 4.54
CA LEU A 98 7.39 -1.96 4.27
C LEU A 98 7.02 -2.01 2.78
N ILE A 99 7.88 -2.60 1.95
CA ILE A 99 7.65 -2.78 0.51
C ILE A 99 6.99 -4.13 0.25
N LEU A 100 5.91 -4.10 -0.53
CA LEU A 100 5.30 -5.23 -1.20
C LEU A 100 5.34 -4.99 -2.72
N THR A 101 5.00 -6.00 -3.52
CA THR A 101 4.95 -5.89 -4.98
C THR A 101 3.56 -6.21 -5.51
N GLU A 102 3.24 -5.64 -6.68
CA GLU A 102 1.96 -5.83 -7.36
C GLU A 102 2.12 -5.77 -8.88
N THR A 103 1.15 -6.33 -9.61
CA THR A 103 1.06 -6.22 -11.08
C THR A 103 -0.01 -5.25 -11.54
N ASP A 104 -0.99 -4.96 -10.67
CA ASP A 104 -2.22 -4.24 -11.01
C ASP A 104 -3.02 -4.91 -12.16
N ALA A 105 -2.91 -6.23 -12.26
CA ALA A 105 -3.68 -7.02 -13.23
C ALA A 105 -5.18 -7.03 -12.88
N PRO A 106 -6.09 -7.01 -13.84
CA PRO A 106 -5.88 -7.08 -15.29
C PRO A 106 -5.66 -5.72 -15.97
N PHE A 107 -5.63 -4.63 -15.22
CA PHE A 107 -5.53 -3.26 -15.76
C PHE A 107 -4.17 -2.96 -16.37
N ASN A 108 -3.11 -3.63 -15.91
CA ASN A 108 -1.76 -3.57 -16.46
C ASN A 108 -1.32 -4.93 -16.99
N LYS A 109 -1.40 -5.11 -18.32
CA LYS A 109 -1.05 -6.38 -18.96
C LYS A 109 0.46 -6.66 -19.04
N VAL A 110 1.32 -5.70 -18.73
CA VAL A 110 2.76 -5.75 -19.00
C VAL A 110 3.62 -5.63 -17.75
N CYS A 111 3.03 -5.50 -16.55
CA CYS A 111 3.82 -5.41 -15.33
C CYS A 111 4.32 -6.79 -14.86
N SER A 112 5.63 -6.90 -14.69
CA SER A 112 6.31 -8.09 -14.20
C SER A 112 6.78 -7.92 -12.77
N ILE A 113 6.43 -8.87 -11.89
CA ILE A 113 6.97 -8.92 -10.52
C ILE A 113 8.49 -9.13 -10.55
N SER A 114 8.99 -9.99 -11.41
CA SER A 114 10.44 -10.25 -11.53
C SER A 114 11.22 -9.00 -11.90
N ASN A 115 10.73 -8.21 -12.87
CA ASN A 115 11.35 -6.94 -13.24
C ASN A 115 11.29 -5.93 -12.08
N THR A 116 10.14 -5.84 -11.42
CA THR A 116 9.97 -4.97 -10.24
C THR A 116 10.99 -5.31 -9.16
N LEU A 117 11.15 -6.58 -8.81
CA LEU A 117 12.11 -7.05 -7.81
C LEU A 117 13.55 -6.70 -8.19
N THR A 118 13.91 -6.93 -9.44
CA THR A 118 15.23 -6.57 -9.99
C THR A 118 15.50 -5.07 -9.87
N ASP A 119 14.55 -4.26 -10.31
CA ASP A 119 14.68 -2.80 -10.32
C ASP A 119 14.81 -2.20 -8.91
N ILE A 120 14.07 -2.74 -7.92
CA ILE A 120 14.15 -2.26 -6.53
C ILE A 120 15.25 -2.93 -5.71
N GLY A 121 15.93 -3.94 -6.27
CA GLY A 121 16.98 -4.70 -5.61
C GLY A 121 16.52 -5.47 -4.38
N LEU A 122 15.31 -6.04 -4.41
CA LEU A 122 14.74 -6.91 -3.38
C LEU A 122 14.54 -8.31 -3.92
N GLY A 123 14.89 -9.32 -3.12
CA GLY A 123 14.56 -10.71 -3.42
C GLY A 123 13.14 -11.10 -3.01
N GLU A 124 12.62 -12.18 -3.59
CA GLU A 124 11.30 -12.74 -3.26
C GLU A 124 11.15 -13.03 -1.77
N ASN A 125 12.18 -13.54 -1.11
CA ASN A 125 12.17 -13.84 0.32
C ASN A 125 11.89 -12.58 1.17
N ALA A 126 12.47 -11.44 0.81
CA ALA A 126 12.23 -10.19 1.52
C ALA A 126 10.76 -9.73 1.41
N ILE A 127 10.17 -9.89 0.24
CA ILE A 127 8.74 -9.58 0.03
C ILE A 127 7.84 -10.58 0.79
N TYR A 128 8.20 -11.87 0.76
CA TYR A 128 7.49 -12.89 1.52
C TYR A 128 7.52 -12.59 3.03
N ASP A 129 8.67 -12.22 3.58
CA ASP A 129 8.82 -11.86 4.99
C ASP A 129 8.01 -10.61 5.35
N ASN A 130 8.00 -9.60 4.48
CA ASN A 130 7.20 -8.40 4.64
C ASN A 130 5.70 -8.74 4.70
N PHE A 131 5.22 -9.54 3.75
CA PHE A 131 3.83 -9.97 3.69
C PHE A 131 3.45 -10.87 4.87
N SER A 132 4.35 -11.77 5.28
CA SER A 132 4.13 -12.66 6.44
C SER A 132 3.97 -11.87 7.74
N ARG A 133 4.75 -10.79 7.94
CA ARG A 133 4.58 -9.89 9.08
C ARG A 133 3.20 -9.21 9.07
N LEU A 134 2.77 -8.71 7.91
CA LEU A 134 1.46 -8.08 7.75
C LEU A 134 0.32 -9.07 8.05
N ILE A 135 0.38 -10.30 7.54
CA ILE A 135 -0.61 -11.34 7.84
C ILE A 135 -0.61 -11.72 9.32
N SER A 136 0.57 -11.83 9.94
CA SER A 136 0.67 -12.18 11.36
C SER A 136 0.02 -11.13 12.26
N ALA A 137 -0.01 -9.87 11.85
CA ALA A 137 -0.65 -8.79 12.60
C ALA A 137 -2.18 -8.91 12.65
N ILE A 138 -2.82 -9.58 11.68
CA ILE A 138 -4.29 -9.76 11.65
C ILE A 138 -4.76 -11.06 12.31
N ARG A 139 -3.85 -12.01 12.56
CA ARG A 139 -4.18 -13.30 13.19
C ARG A 139 -4.20 -13.24 14.73
N ARG A 140 -3.79 -12.11 15.30
CA ARG A 140 -3.84 -11.84 16.75
C ARG A 140 -5.14 -11.09 17.09
#